data_221c1d1f295a05d98f4d483df7839b2f
#
_entry.id   221c1d1f295a05d98f4d483df7839b2f
#
_cell.length_a   1.000
_cell.length_b   1.000
_cell.length_c   1.000
_cell.angle_alpha   90.00
_cell.angle_beta   90.00
_cell.angle_gamma   90.00
#
_symmetry.space_group_name_H-M   'P 1'
#
loop_
_entity.id
_entity.type
_entity.pdbx_description
1 polymer ?
#
loop_
_entity_poly.entity_id
_entity_poly.type
_entity_poly.pdbx_seq_one_letter_code
_entity_poly.pdbx_strand_id
1 'polypeptide(L)'
;MYKRQVVYTPTQVVRTWDAASLLAAATTEDNGVSLKGDGWTSGTDTAGAEAFGAGDYVKAGGVKPTPNNGAVPTAGCYLQYTATENGKLTIMEKTQKSNKSFYVVDSDGVVKDTKTSGSASTYDTITIDVEEGKTYYAYMSGSTANICQVSLAVGEKKQTAWADVAAPVINSVTTDEAGDFVVDFSAVIDAYKGADDVKVTMLQDGLEVSTQTFTKQASTATFAPYRSGTYTFVVVAQRYGEADKA
;
A
#
# COMPACT_ATOMS: atom_id res chain seq x y z
N MET A 1 -8.82 9.53 -40.59
CA MET A 1 -9.19 9.95 -39.22
C MET A 1 -8.00 9.65 -38.30
N TYR A 2 -7.17 10.65 -38.02
CA TYR A 2 -5.98 10.45 -37.18
C TYR A 2 -6.42 10.32 -35.71
N LYS A 3 -6.24 9.14 -35.11
CA LYS A 3 -6.37 8.98 -33.66
C LYS A 3 -5.19 9.71 -32.99
N ARG A 4 -5.48 10.77 -32.28
CA ARG A 4 -4.51 11.50 -31.47
C ARG A 4 -4.09 10.57 -30.34
N GLN A 5 -2.87 10.05 -30.43
CA GLN A 5 -2.26 9.28 -29.34
C GLN A 5 -1.96 10.29 -28.22
N VAL A 6 -2.71 10.23 -27.15
CA VAL A 6 -2.39 10.99 -25.93
C VAL A 6 -1.23 10.25 -25.27
N VAL A 7 -0.03 10.79 -25.41
CA VAL A 7 1.13 10.32 -24.65
C VAL A 7 0.96 10.86 -23.24
N TYR A 8 0.52 10.02 -22.32
CA TYR A 8 0.56 10.34 -20.90
C TYR A 8 2.01 10.27 -20.41
N THR A 9 2.54 11.41 -20.00
CA THR A 9 3.77 11.43 -19.20
C THR A 9 3.38 11.05 -17.78
N PRO A 10 3.97 9.99 -17.19
CA PRO A 10 3.64 9.57 -15.83
C PRO A 10 3.89 10.72 -14.85
N THR A 11 2.86 11.18 -14.18
CA THR A 11 3.01 12.13 -13.08
C THR A 11 3.31 11.31 -11.83
N GLN A 12 4.52 11.42 -11.30
CA GLN A 12 4.91 10.77 -10.06
C GLN A 12 4.12 11.42 -8.91
N VAL A 13 3.30 10.64 -8.21
CA VAL A 13 2.61 11.10 -7.00
C VAL A 13 3.61 10.99 -5.84
N VAL A 14 3.89 12.11 -5.18
CA VAL A 14 4.74 12.14 -4.00
C VAL A 14 3.88 12.46 -2.77
N ARG A 15 3.88 11.55 -1.80
CA ARG A 15 3.35 11.80 -0.46
C ARG A 15 4.52 12.17 0.45
N THR A 16 4.32 13.14 1.31
CA THR A 16 5.36 13.61 2.22
C THR A 16 4.81 13.70 3.65
N TRP A 17 5.55 13.15 4.58
CA TRP A 17 5.34 13.31 6.02
C TRP A 17 6.46 14.17 6.56
N ASP A 18 6.14 15.40 6.92
CA ASP A 18 7.03 16.31 7.64
C ASP A 18 7.11 15.95 9.13
N ALA A 19 7.88 16.69 9.90
CA ALA A 19 8.06 16.45 11.33
C ALA A 19 6.74 16.50 12.11
N ALA A 20 5.79 17.35 11.74
CA ALA A 20 4.49 17.45 12.40
C ALA A 20 3.62 16.23 12.13
N SER A 21 3.54 15.81 10.86
CA SER A 21 2.82 14.60 10.44
C SER A 21 3.42 13.34 11.05
N LEU A 22 4.77 13.25 11.10
CA LEU A 22 5.47 12.14 11.74
C LEU A 22 5.18 12.09 13.25
N LEU A 23 5.16 13.24 13.93
CA LEU A 23 4.85 13.29 15.36
C LEU A 23 3.41 12.84 15.63
N ALA A 24 2.45 13.21 14.78
CA ALA A 24 1.09 12.72 14.84
C ALA A 24 1.00 11.21 14.63
N ALA A 25 1.85 10.64 13.76
CA ALA A 25 1.95 9.20 13.50
C ALA A 25 2.51 8.38 14.68
N ALA A 26 2.98 9.03 15.75
CA ALA A 26 3.30 8.36 17.03
C ALA A 26 2.04 7.92 17.80
N THR A 27 0.88 8.52 17.53
CA THR A 27 -0.39 8.20 18.19
C THR A 27 -1.39 7.54 17.25
N THR A 28 -1.39 7.93 15.98
CA THR A 28 -2.32 7.42 14.97
C THR A 28 -1.58 7.20 13.67
N GLU A 29 -1.63 5.98 13.15
CA GLU A 29 -1.02 5.64 11.87
C GLU A 29 -1.55 6.55 10.75
N ASP A 30 -0.64 7.04 9.92
CA ASP A 30 -0.96 7.83 8.73
C ASP A 30 -0.45 7.16 7.46
N ASN A 31 -1.36 6.64 6.64
CA ASN A 31 -1.05 5.99 5.36
C ASN A 31 0.11 4.98 5.41
N GLY A 32 0.08 4.11 6.43
CA GLY A 32 1.08 3.08 6.68
C GLY A 32 2.29 3.55 7.49
N VAL A 33 2.47 4.85 7.75
CA VAL A 33 3.55 5.39 8.60
C VAL A 33 3.13 5.40 10.05
N SER A 34 3.99 4.89 10.91
CA SER A 34 3.85 4.94 12.38
C SER A 34 5.20 5.17 13.03
N LEU A 35 5.25 5.96 14.08
CA LEU A 35 6.38 6.02 15.00
C LEU A 35 6.12 5.10 16.20
N LYS A 36 6.96 4.10 16.39
CA LYS A 36 6.84 3.12 17.48
C LYS A 36 7.75 3.48 18.65
N GLY A 37 7.34 3.09 19.85
CA GLY A 37 8.03 3.44 21.10
C GLY A 37 7.58 4.79 21.66
N ASP A 38 7.94 5.04 22.92
CA ASP A 38 7.47 6.20 23.68
C ASP A 38 8.44 7.37 23.63
N GLY A 39 7.91 8.59 23.86
CA GLY A 39 8.70 9.77 24.08
C GLY A 39 9.22 10.46 22.82
N TRP A 40 8.56 10.30 21.68
CA TRP A 40 8.82 11.09 20.50
C TRP A 40 8.52 12.57 20.76
N THR A 41 9.44 13.44 20.40
CA THR A 41 9.34 14.90 20.54
C THR A 41 9.77 15.58 19.25
N SER A 42 9.36 16.84 19.06
CA SER A 42 9.85 17.67 17.96
C SER A 42 11.14 18.39 18.34
N GLY A 43 11.90 18.77 17.34
CA GLY A 43 13.05 19.66 17.43
C GLY A 43 13.21 20.45 16.14
N THR A 44 13.96 21.53 16.19
CA THR A 44 14.25 22.40 15.03
C THR A 44 15.77 22.56 14.85
N ASP A 45 16.22 22.53 13.61
CA ASP A 45 17.63 22.74 13.27
C ASP A 45 17.76 23.48 11.93
N THR A 46 18.30 24.69 11.98
CA THR A 46 18.49 25.52 10.78
C THR A 46 19.40 24.87 9.74
N ALA A 47 20.39 24.09 10.17
CA ALA A 47 21.26 23.35 9.24
C ALA A 47 20.51 22.30 8.43
N GLY A 48 19.45 21.71 8.99
CA GLY A 48 18.56 20.82 8.25
C GLY A 48 17.74 21.54 7.20
N ALA A 49 17.28 22.77 7.49
CA ALA A 49 16.60 23.60 6.52
C ALA A 49 17.49 23.94 5.31
N GLU A 50 18.76 24.22 5.55
CA GLU A 50 19.74 24.51 4.49
C GLU A 50 20.06 23.26 3.64
N ALA A 51 20.19 22.11 4.29
CA ALA A 51 20.59 20.86 3.61
C ALA A 51 19.43 20.20 2.83
N PHE A 52 18.22 20.25 3.36
CA PHE A 52 17.06 19.48 2.85
C PHE A 52 15.76 20.29 2.72
N GLY A 53 15.76 21.57 3.04
CA GLY A 53 14.54 22.38 3.10
C GLY A 53 13.62 22.03 4.28
N ALA A 54 14.08 21.20 5.23
CA ALA A 54 13.34 20.77 6.40
C ALA A 54 14.16 20.98 7.68
N GLY A 55 13.91 22.09 8.37
CA GLY A 55 14.59 22.43 9.63
C GLY A 55 14.04 21.69 10.85
N ASP A 56 12.81 21.20 10.76
CA ASP A 56 12.16 20.48 11.84
C ASP A 56 12.41 18.98 11.72
N TYR A 57 12.44 18.30 12.86
CA TYR A 57 12.60 16.85 12.94
C TYR A 57 11.83 16.27 14.13
N VAL A 58 11.52 14.98 14.06
CA VAL A 58 11.09 14.20 15.22
C VAL A 58 12.27 13.48 15.82
N LYS A 59 12.35 13.52 17.16
CA LYS A 59 13.42 12.93 17.96
C LYS A 59 12.86 11.81 18.81
N ALA A 60 13.48 10.64 18.74
CA ALA A 60 13.16 9.52 19.61
C ALA A 60 13.50 9.81 21.08
N GLY A 61 12.70 9.30 21.99
CA GLY A 61 12.76 9.58 23.43
C GLY A 61 13.92 8.97 24.22
N GLY A 62 14.99 8.55 23.56
CA GLY A 62 16.16 7.96 24.21
C GLY A 62 16.12 6.45 24.35
N VAL A 63 15.01 5.79 24.06
CA VAL A 63 14.89 4.33 24.08
C VAL A 63 15.41 3.77 22.75
N LYS A 64 16.55 3.09 22.83
CA LYS A 64 17.20 2.49 21.65
C LYS A 64 16.42 1.28 21.17
N PRO A 65 16.37 1.04 19.85
CA PRO A 65 15.77 -0.17 19.31
C PRO A 65 16.50 -1.44 19.74
N THR A 66 15.76 -2.53 19.89
CA THR A 66 16.28 -3.86 20.19
C THR A 66 15.72 -4.85 19.16
N PRO A 67 16.56 -5.60 18.43
CA PRO A 67 18.02 -5.48 18.37
C PRO A 67 18.49 -4.20 17.66
N ASN A 68 19.75 -3.84 17.84
CA ASN A 68 20.34 -2.63 17.26
C ASN A 68 21.45 -2.92 16.22
N ASN A 69 21.33 -4.02 15.49
CA ASN A 69 22.36 -4.56 14.60
C ASN A 69 21.88 -4.79 13.16
N GLY A 70 20.85 -4.08 12.70
CA GLY A 70 20.29 -4.24 11.36
C GLY A 70 19.26 -5.35 11.24
N ALA A 71 18.73 -5.88 12.34
CA ALA A 71 17.59 -6.81 12.33
C ALA A 71 16.26 -6.09 12.63
N VAL A 72 15.14 -6.77 12.44
CA VAL A 72 13.82 -6.23 12.77
C VAL A 72 13.74 -5.81 14.23
N PRO A 73 13.41 -4.55 14.57
CA PRO A 73 13.31 -4.09 15.93
C PRO A 73 12.12 -4.72 16.64
N THR A 74 12.33 -5.17 17.89
CA THR A 74 11.29 -5.75 18.76
C THR A 74 10.88 -4.81 19.88
N ALA A 75 11.64 -3.76 20.14
CA ALA A 75 11.38 -2.74 21.15
C ALA A 75 12.15 -1.45 20.85
N GLY A 76 11.86 -0.38 21.61
CA GLY A 76 12.48 0.92 21.46
C GLY A 76 11.80 1.80 20.40
N CYS A 77 12.45 2.92 20.08
CA CYS A 77 11.89 3.92 19.16
C CYS A 77 12.38 3.69 17.71
N TYR A 78 11.46 3.48 16.80
CA TYR A 78 11.73 3.29 15.38
C TYR A 78 10.54 3.79 14.55
N LEU A 79 10.82 4.12 13.28
CA LEU A 79 9.77 4.32 12.28
C LEU A 79 9.38 2.96 11.70
N GLN A 80 8.09 2.73 11.60
CA GLN A 80 7.50 1.61 10.87
C GLN A 80 6.71 2.16 9.69
N TYR A 81 6.92 1.59 8.53
CA TYR A 81 6.13 1.87 7.34
C TYR A 81 5.58 0.57 6.76
N THR A 82 4.25 0.44 6.70
CA THR A 82 3.59 -0.63 5.95
C THR A 82 3.18 -0.07 4.60
N ALA A 83 3.80 -0.57 3.54
CA ALA A 83 3.63 -0.02 2.21
C ALA A 83 2.21 -0.26 1.69
N THR A 84 1.50 0.82 1.41
CA THR A 84 0.16 0.80 0.82
C THR A 84 0.21 0.69 -0.70
N GLU A 85 1.39 0.91 -1.30
CA GLU A 85 1.63 0.89 -2.74
C GLU A 85 3.10 0.56 -3.02
N ASN A 86 3.40 0.04 -4.21
CA ASN A 86 4.78 -0.06 -4.68
C ASN A 86 5.36 1.33 -4.96
N GLY A 87 6.61 1.57 -4.59
CA GLY A 87 7.23 2.87 -4.83
C GLY A 87 8.65 2.98 -4.31
N LYS A 88 9.12 4.22 -4.18
CA LYS A 88 10.40 4.57 -3.55
C LYS A 88 10.12 5.36 -2.28
N LEU A 89 10.50 4.78 -1.14
CA LEU A 89 10.45 5.43 0.17
C LEU A 89 11.79 6.13 0.40
N THR A 90 11.74 7.42 0.66
CA THR A 90 12.90 8.24 1.01
C THR A 90 12.76 8.72 2.44
N ILE A 91 13.77 8.49 3.26
CA ILE A 91 13.84 8.92 4.66
C ILE A 91 15.01 9.86 4.81
N MET A 92 14.74 11.07 5.28
CA MET A 92 15.76 12.06 5.68
C MET A 92 15.96 11.97 7.18
N GLU A 93 17.19 11.65 7.59
CA GLU A 93 17.54 11.49 9.00
C GLU A 93 18.67 12.44 9.40
N LYS A 94 18.73 12.75 10.69
CA LYS A 94 19.84 13.47 11.30
C LYS A 94 20.52 12.61 12.33
N THR A 95 21.78 12.28 12.09
CA THR A 95 22.61 11.52 13.04
C THR A 95 22.95 12.34 14.28
N GLN A 96 22.69 11.79 15.48
CA GLN A 96 23.06 12.44 16.75
C GLN A 96 24.49 12.17 17.20
N LYS A 97 25.08 11.05 16.79
CA LYS A 97 26.42 10.60 17.22
C LYS A 97 27.20 10.05 16.04
N SER A 98 28.51 10.29 16.04
CA SER A 98 29.44 9.68 15.09
C SER A 98 29.48 8.17 15.20
N ASN A 99 29.81 7.51 14.11
CA ASN A 99 29.97 6.05 13.99
C ASN A 99 28.72 5.28 14.43
N LYS A 100 27.53 5.82 14.12
CA LYS A 100 26.24 5.13 14.28
C LYS A 100 25.62 4.92 12.92
N SER A 101 25.02 3.75 12.75
CA SER A 101 24.38 3.37 11.51
C SER A 101 22.86 3.50 11.62
N PHE A 102 22.28 4.17 10.65
CA PHE A 102 20.85 4.17 10.43
C PHE A 102 20.52 3.03 9.48
N TYR A 103 19.62 2.17 9.86
CA TYR A 103 19.19 1.00 9.09
C TYR A 103 17.78 1.18 8.60
N VAL A 104 17.51 0.68 7.39
CA VAL A 104 16.18 0.34 6.92
C VAL A 104 16.14 -1.16 6.63
N VAL A 105 15.26 -1.89 7.33
CA VAL A 105 15.08 -3.34 7.20
C VAL A 105 13.63 -3.67 6.84
N ASP A 106 13.42 -4.74 6.07
CA ASP A 106 12.07 -5.22 5.81
C ASP A 106 11.58 -6.22 6.86
N SER A 107 10.31 -6.64 6.76
CA SER A 107 9.68 -7.60 7.66
C SER A 107 10.35 -8.98 7.67
N ASP A 108 11.11 -9.31 6.64
CA ASP A 108 11.85 -10.58 6.53
C ASP A 108 13.23 -10.49 7.20
N GLY A 109 13.58 -9.31 7.76
CA GLY A 109 14.87 -9.05 8.39
C GLY A 109 16.00 -8.74 7.40
N VAL A 110 15.65 -8.44 6.15
CA VAL A 110 16.63 -8.06 5.13
C VAL A 110 16.93 -6.58 5.23
N VAL A 111 18.21 -6.22 5.39
CA VAL A 111 18.65 -4.82 5.34
C VAL A 111 18.50 -4.31 3.91
N LYS A 112 17.65 -3.31 3.73
CA LYS A 112 17.39 -2.69 2.42
C LYS A 112 18.43 -1.62 2.11
N ASP A 113 18.81 -0.85 3.12
CA ASP A 113 19.89 0.13 3.05
C ASP A 113 20.39 0.49 4.44
N THR A 114 21.59 1.05 4.50
CA THR A 114 22.20 1.56 5.74
C THR A 114 23.10 2.75 5.45
N LYS A 115 23.08 3.74 6.34
CA LYS A 115 23.99 4.85 6.35
C LYS A 115 24.75 4.91 7.66
N THR A 116 26.07 5.03 7.59
CA THR A 116 26.92 5.21 8.77
C THR A 116 27.58 6.59 8.69
N SER A 117 27.24 7.45 9.60
CA SER A 117 27.80 8.80 9.65
C SER A 117 29.17 8.81 10.35
N GLY A 118 30.12 9.48 9.74
CA GLY A 118 31.46 9.71 10.33
C GLY A 118 31.47 10.77 11.43
N SER A 119 30.46 11.65 11.49
CA SER A 119 30.35 12.73 12.48
C SER A 119 28.94 12.88 13.02
N ALA A 120 28.82 13.49 14.21
CA ALA A 120 27.53 13.87 14.76
C ALA A 120 26.91 15.03 13.97
N SER A 121 25.60 15.15 14.05
CA SER A 121 24.82 16.20 13.39
C SER A 121 24.91 16.21 11.87
N THR A 122 25.20 15.07 11.27
CA THR A 122 25.16 14.89 9.81
C THR A 122 23.73 14.55 9.40
N TYR A 123 23.30 15.13 8.28
CA TYR A 123 22.04 14.81 7.62
C TYR A 123 22.31 13.83 6.50
N ASP A 124 21.57 12.74 6.48
CA ASP A 124 21.65 11.71 5.45
C ASP A 124 20.28 11.40 4.88
N THR A 125 20.28 10.92 3.65
CA THR A 125 19.06 10.46 2.95
C THR A 125 19.22 9.01 2.56
N ILE A 126 18.23 8.20 2.90
CA ILE A 126 18.11 6.80 2.48
C ILE A 126 16.91 6.68 1.55
N THR A 127 17.09 6.03 0.41
CA THR A 127 15.99 5.74 -0.53
C THR A 127 15.98 4.26 -0.86
N ILE A 128 14.85 3.60 -0.62
CA ILE A 128 14.65 2.18 -0.89
C ILE A 128 13.43 1.96 -1.80
N ASP A 129 13.43 0.87 -2.54
CA ASP A 129 12.23 0.37 -3.19
C ASP A 129 11.35 -0.33 -2.15
N VAL A 130 10.04 -0.03 -2.17
CA VAL A 130 9.04 -0.64 -1.30
C VAL A 130 7.98 -1.38 -2.11
N GLU A 131 7.50 -2.49 -1.56
CA GLU A 131 6.51 -3.37 -2.15
C GLU A 131 5.20 -3.30 -1.36
N GLU A 132 4.07 -3.12 -2.05
CA GLU A 132 2.73 -3.09 -1.45
C GLU A 132 2.50 -4.28 -0.51
N GLY A 133 2.02 -4.00 0.70
CA GLY A 133 1.76 -4.99 1.75
C GLY A 133 2.96 -5.36 2.61
N LYS A 134 4.20 -5.02 2.22
CA LYS A 134 5.38 -5.24 3.05
C LYS A 134 5.56 -4.15 4.10
N THR A 135 6.13 -4.54 5.24
CA THR A 135 6.48 -3.61 6.32
C THR A 135 7.99 -3.39 6.37
N TYR A 136 8.36 -2.14 6.57
CA TYR A 136 9.74 -1.66 6.66
C TYR A 136 9.94 -0.95 8.00
N TYR A 137 11.13 -1.08 8.56
CA TYR A 137 11.51 -0.51 9.85
C TYR A 137 12.76 0.34 9.69
N ALA A 138 12.73 1.58 10.16
CA ALA A 138 13.86 2.48 10.08
C ALA A 138 14.28 2.97 11.47
N TYR A 139 15.56 2.83 11.80
CA TYR A 139 16.08 3.15 13.12
C TYR A 139 17.58 3.38 13.14
N MET A 140 18.06 4.10 14.18
CA MET A 140 19.48 4.28 14.47
C MET A 140 20.00 3.16 15.37
N SER A 141 20.99 2.42 14.91
CA SER A 141 21.60 1.34 15.70
C SER A 141 22.39 1.89 16.90
N GLY A 142 22.04 1.39 18.07
CA GLY A 142 22.71 1.75 19.33
C GLY A 142 22.62 3.23 19.70
N SER A 143 21.67 3.96 19.12
CA SER A 143 21.38 5.37 19.38
C SER A 143 19.90 5.65 19.11
N THR A 144 19.50 6.90 19.26
CA THR A 144 18.16 7.37 18.91
C THR A 144 18.16 7.99 17.51
N ALA A 145 17.09 7.77 16.75
CA ALA A 145 16.91 8.41 15.46
C ALA A 145 16.34 9.82 15.62
N ASN A 146 16.77 10.73 14.73
CA ASN A 146 16.05 11.95 14.42
C ASN A 146 15.62 11.87 12.95
N ILE A 147 14.33 11.97 12.69
CA ILE A 147 13.77 11.86 11.34
C ILE A 147 13.21 13.23 10.96
N CYS A 148 13.71 13.80 9.87
CA CYS A 148 13.30 15.12 9.38
C CYS A 148 12.07 15.02 8.48
N GLN A 149 12.09 14.04 7.57
CA GLN A 149 11.03 13.86 6.60
C GLN A 149 11.01 12.42 6.11
N VAL A 150 9.83 11.95 5.78
CA VAL A 150 9.63 10.72 5.00
C VAL A 150 8.84 11.09 3.76
N SER A 151 9.19 10.55 2.60
CA SER A 151 8.42 10.72 1.38
C SER A 151 8.31 9.41 0.61
N LEU A 152 7.15 9.21 -0.01
CA LEU A 152 6.86 8.08 -0.90
C LEU A 152 6.60 8.61 -2.30
N ALA A 153 7.45 8.24 -3.24
CA ALA A 153 7.23 8.46 -4.65
C ALA A 153 6.63 7.17 -5.24
N VAL A 154 5.36 7.22 -5.65
CA VAL A 154 4.69 6.12 -6.32
C VAL A 154 4.73 6.33 -7.83
N GLY A 155 5.09 5.28 -8.58
CA GLY A 155 4.92 5.27 -10.02
C GLY A 155 3.43 5.21 -10.37
N GLU A 156 3.09 5.55 -11.63
CA GLU A 156 1.74 5.26 -12.11
C GLU A 156 1.46 3.76 -11.93
N LYS A 157 0.33 3.43 -11.32
CA LYS A 157 -0.17 2.05 -11.33
C LYS A 157 -0.43 1.68 -12.79
N LYS A 158 0.48 0.91 -13.38
CA LYS A 158 0.29 0.41 -14.74
C LYS A 158 -0.87 -0.58 -14.69
N GLN A 159 -1.96 -0.22 -15.36
CA GLN A 159 -3.11 -1.11 -15.47
C GLN A 159 -2.68 -2.43 -16.13
N THR A 160 -3.06 -3.57 -15.55
CA THR A 160 -2.87 -4.88 -16.17
C THR A 160 -3.53 -4.88 -17.55
N ALA A 161 -2.83 -5.35 -18.59
CA ALA A 161 -3.42 -5.42 -19.90
C ALA A 161 -4.70 -6.29 -19.85
N TRP A 162 -5.79 -5.83 -20.50
CA TRP A 162 -7.06 -6.56 -20.41
C TRP A 162 -6.94 -8.01 -20.89
N ALA A 163 -6.07 -8.28 -21.87
CA ALA A 163 -5.79 -9.63 -22.33
C ALA A 163 -5.28 -10.56 -21.20
N ASP A 164 -4.51 -10.02 -20.28
CA ASP A 164 -3.87 -10.77 -19.18
C ASP A 164 -4.78 -10.89 -17.93
N VAL A 165 -5.90 -10.16 -17.89
CA VAL A 165 -6.89 -10.30 -16.82
C VAL A 165 -7.63 -11.63 -17.01
N ALA A 166 -7.66 -12.46 -15.97
CA ALA A 166 -8.39 -13.72 -16.01
C ALA A 166 -9.89 -13.48 -16.18
N ALA A 167 -10.55 -14.30 -17.00
CA ALA A 167 -12.00 -14.34 -17.05
C ALA A 167 -12.54 -14.78 -15.67
N PRO A 168 -13.69 -14.26 -15.23
CA PRO A 168 -14.35 -14.74 -14.02
C PRO A 168 -14.81 -16.17 -14.18
N VAL A 169 -14.86 -16.92 -13.08
CA VAL A 169 -15.27 -18.32 -13.07
C VAL A 169 -16.31 -18.51 -11.99
N ILE A 170 -17.39 -19.25 -12.31
CA ILE A 170 -18.34 -19.76 -11.30
C ILE A 170 -17.73 -21.02 -10.69
N ASN A 171 -17.42 -20.98 -9.41
CA ASN A 171 -16.86 -22.10 -8.65
C ASN A 171 -17.95 -23.09 -8.24
N SER A 172 -19.08 -22.58 -7.75
CA SER A 172 -20.22 -23.39 -7.34
C SER A 172 -21.53 -22.60 -7.36
N VAL A 173 -22.63 -23.30 -7.43
CA VAL A 173 -23.98 -22.80 -7.16
C VAL A 173 -24.62 -23.71 -6.13
N THR A 174 -25.05 -23.14 -5.00
CA THR A 174 -25.72 -23.84 -3.92
C THR A 174 -27.07 -23.20 -3.62
N THR A 175 -27.87 -23.81 -2.76
CA THR A 175 -29.11 -23.21 -2.27
C THR A 175 -28.97 -23.00 -0.76
N ASP A 176 -29.32 -21.81 -0.26
CA ASP A 176 -29.33 -21.51 1.17
C ASP A 176 -30.60 -22.03 1.87
N GLU A 177 -30.71 -21.76 3.18
CA GLU A 177 -31.87 -22.19 3.99
C GLU A 177 -33.19 -21.50 3.58
N ALA A 178 -33.12 -20.32 2.96
CA ALA A 178 -34.29 -19.60 2.42
C ALA A 178 -34.73 -20.13 1.06
N GLY A 179 -33.94 -20.98 0.43
CA GLY A 179 -34.14 -21.50 -0.91
C GLY A 179 -33.58 -20.63 -2.02
N ASP A 180 -32.78 -19.61 -1.67
CA ASP A 180 -32.14 -18.76 -2.63
C ASP A 180 -30.86 -19.40 -3.19
N PHE A 181 -30.57 -19.13 -4.46
CA PHE A 181 -29.33 -19.57 -5.09
C PHE A 181 -28.16 -18.69 -4.62
N VAL A 182 -27.12 -19.33 -4.10
CA VAL A 182 -25.85 -18.71 -3.76
C VAL A 182 -24.82 -19.10 -4.82
N VAL A 183 -24.42 -18.15 -5.64
CA VAL A 183 -23.43 -18.31 -6.70
C VAL A 183 -22.09 -17.87 -6.16
N ASP A 184 -21.15 -18.80 -5.99
CA ASP A 184 -19.74 -18.52 -5.66
C ASP A 184 -18.98 -18.30 -6.98
N PHE A 185 -18.28 -17.19 -7.09
CA PHE A 185 -17.51 -16.85 -8.28
C PHE A 185 -16.14 -16.23 -7.93
N SER A 186 -15.19 -16.37 -8.84
CA SER A 186 -13.88 -15.73 -8.75
C SER A 186 -13.77 -14.62 -9.77
N ALA A 187 -13.50 -13.40 -9.31
CA ALA A 187 -13.17 -12.27 -10.15
C ALA A 187 -12.31 -11.27 -9.37
N VAL A 188 -11.44 -10.56 -10.05
CA VAL A 188 -10.69 -9.44 -9.45
C VAL A 188 -11.33 -8.15 -9.91
N ILE A 189 -12.04 -7.47 -8.99
CA ILE A 189 -12.67 -6.16 -9.24
C ILE A 189 -11.72 -5.09 -8.74
N ASP A 190 -10.86 -4.65 -9.61
CA ASP A 190 -9.83 -3.63 -9.35
C ASP A 190 -9.45 -3.00 -10.69
N ALA A 191 -9.69 -1.71 -10.85
CA ALA A 191 -9.45 -0.97 -12.10
C ALA A 191 -7.99 -1.07 -12.61
N TYR A 192 -7.02 -1.43 -11.76
CA TYR A 192 -5.62 -1.59 -12.14
C TYR A 192 -5.21 -3.03 -12.36
N LYS A 193 -5.80 -3.99 -11.61
CA LYS A 193 -5.40 -5.41 -11.61
C LYS A 193 -6.42 -6.32 -12.31
N GLY A 194 -7.65 -5.86 -12.46
CA GLY A 194 -8.77 -6.68 -12.92
C GLY A 194 -9.81 -5.91 -13.71
N ALA A 195 -11.06 -6.15 -13.41
CA ALA A 195 -12.22 -5.48 -13.97
C ALA A 195 -12.59 -4.22 -13.19
N ASP A 196 -13.31 -3.29 -13.84
CA ASP A 196 -13.95 -2.16 -13.15
C ASP A 196 -15.19 -2.64 -12.40
N ASP A 197 -15.93 -3.57 -12.99
CA ASP A 197 -17.06 -4.25 -12.37
C ASP A 197 -17.22 -5.71 -12.84
N VAL A 198 -18.08 -6.45 -12.15
CA VAL A 198 -18.47 -7.81 -12.50
C VAL A 198 -19.99 -7.91 -12.43
N LYS A 199 -20.58 -8.46 -13.47
CA LYS A 199 -22.02 -8.80 -13.53
C LYS A 199 -22.21 -10.29 -13.33
N VAL A 200 -23.13 -10.67 -12.44
CA VAL A 200 -23.62 -12.02 -12.30
C VAL A 200 -25.09 -12.03 -12.70
N THR A 201 -25.41 -12.80 -13.72
CA THR A 201 -26.75 -12.86 -14.31
C THR A 201 -27.38 -14.24 -14.08
N MET A 202 -28.58 -14.25 -13.55
CA MET A 202 -29.43 -15.44 -13.47
C MET A 202 -30.34 -15.50 -14.68
N LEU A 203 -30.29 -16.62 -15.40
CA LEU A 203 -31.23 -16.92 -16.49
C LEU A 203 -32.16 -18.05 -16.06
N GLN A 204 -33.41 -17.95 -16.47
CA GLN A 204 -34.40 -19.01 -16.33
C GLN A 204 -34.89 -19.43 -17.72
N ASP A 205 -34.73 -20.69 -18.03
CA ASP A 205 -35.10 -21.25 -19.36
C ASP A 205 -34.42 -20.48 -20.51
N GLY A 206 -33.19 -19.97 -20.26
CA GLY A 206 -32.39 -19.22 -21.20
C GLY A 206 -32.70 -17.72 -21.28
N LEU A 207 -33.65 -17.20 -20.54
CA LEU A 207 -34.00 -15.79 -20.49
C LEU A 207 -33.44 -15.13 -19.22
N GLU A 208 -32.85 -13.95 -19.33
CA GLU A 208 -32.39 -13.17 -18.19
C GLU A 208 -33.58 -12.79 -17.29
N VAL A 209 -33.49 -13.12 -15.99
CA VAL A 209 -34.50 -12.78 -15.00
C VAL A 209 -33.98 -11.91 -13.87
N SER A 210 -32.70 -11.93 -13.62
CA SER A 210 -32.06 -11.05 -12.60
C SER A 210 -30.59 -10.87 -12.87
N THR A 211 -30.06 -9.68 -12.56
CA THR A 211 -28.63 -9.36 -12.67
C THR A 211 -28.18 -8.56 -11.44
N GLN A 212 -27.02 -8.92 -10.89
CA GLN A 212 -26.33 -8.18 -9.87
C GLN A 212 -25.00 -7.67 -10.40
N THR A 213 -24.68 -6.41 -10.11
CA THR A 213 -23.41 -5.77 -10.50
C THR A 213 -22.59 -5.40 -9.27
N PHE A 214 -21.34 -5.80 -9.26
CA PHE A 214 -20.39 -5.57 -8.18
C PHE A 214 -19.32 -4.61 -8.66
N THR A 215 -19.19 -3.46 -8.00
CA THR A 215 -18.17 -2.43 -8.24
C THR A 215 -17.04 -2.49 -7.20
N LYS A 216 -17.13 -3.42 -6.27
CA LYS A 216 -16.12 -3.72 -5.25
C LYS A 216 -15.91 -5.22 -5.19
N GLN A 217 -14.72 -5.63 -4.74
CA GLN A 217 -14.39 -7.05 -4.62
C GLN A 217 -15.50 -7.82 -3.91
N ALA A 218 -16.00 -8.84 -4.59
CA ALA A 218 -17.03 -9.75 -4.12
C ALA A 218 -16.73 -11.16 -4.65
N SER A 219 -17.20 -12.17 -3.94
CA SER A 219 -17.05 -13.59 -4.30
C SER A 219 -18.38 -14.34 -4.38
N THR A 220 -19.49 -13.72 -3.95
CA THR A 220 -20.81 -14.38 -3.94
C THR A 220 -21.90 -13.43 -4.42
N ALA A 221 -22.90 -14.02 -5.11
CA ALA A 221 -24.15 -13.36 -5.48
C ALA A 221 -25.31 -14.26 -5.06
N THR A 222 -26.39 -13.69 -4.50
CA THR A 222 -27.55 -14.44 -4.03
C THR A 222 -28.79 -14.05 -4.82
N PHE A 223 -29.53 -15.02 -5.36
CA PHE A 223 -30.69 -14.81 -6.20
C PHE A 223 -31.88 -15.61 -5.69
N ALA A 224 -33.00 -14.96 -5.46
CA ALA A 224 -34.24 -15.62 -5.20
C ALA A 224 -34.79 -16.31 -6.48
N PRO A 225 -35.26 -17.58 -6.42
CA PRO A 225 -35.85 -18.23 -7.56
C PRO A 225 -37.16 -17.51 -7.95
N TYR A 226 -37.37 -17.31 -9.24
CA TYR A 226 -38.55 -16.59 -9.72
C TYR A 226 -39.81 -17.51 -9.82
N ARG A 227 -39.62 -18.72 -10.38
CA ARG A 227 -40.65 -19.76 -10.55
C ARG A 227 -39.98 -21.11 -10.81
N SER A 228 -40.75 -22.19 -10.93
CA SER A 228 -40.19 -23.46 -11.37
C SER A 228 -39.60 -23.38 -12.78
N GLY A 229 -38.43 -23.98 -13.00
CA GLY A 229 -37.73 -23.97 -14.28
C GLY A 229 -36.28 -24.36 -14.15
N THR A 230 -35.55 -24.31 -15.26
CA THR A 230 -34.13 -24.53 -15.29
C THR A 230 -33.40 -23.20 -15.15
N TYR A 231 -32.50 -23.11 -14.14
CA TYR A 231 -31.71 -21.95 -13.90
C TYR A 231 -30.25 -22.14 -14.36
N THR A 232 -29.72 -21.14 -15.01
CA THR A 232 -28.29 -21.03 -15.35
C THR A 232 -27.75 -19.67 -14.92
N PHE A 233 -26.46 -19.62 -14.64
CA PHE A 233 -25.80 -18.40 -14.18
C PHE A 233 -24.63 -18.07 -15.10
N VAL A 234 -24.45 -16.78 -15.37
CA VAL A 234 -23.35 -16.25 -16.16
C VAL A 234 -22.66 -15.17 -15.34
N VAL A 235 -21.34 -15.20 -15.29
CA VAL A 235 -20.53 -14.15 -14.69
C VAL A 235 -19.71 -13.48 -15.78
N VAL A 236 -19.71 -12.14 -15.80
CA VAL A 236 -19.02 -11.33 -16.82
C VAL A 236 -18.22 -10.23 -16.15
N ALA A 237 -16.93 -10.15 -16.47
CA ALA A 237 -16.09 -9.04 -16.07
C ALA A 237 -16.11 -7.95 -17.14
N GLN A 238 -16.21 -6.70 -16.68
CA GLN A 238 -16.30 -5.52 -17.55
C GLN A 238 -15.20 -4.52 -17.22
N ARG A 239 -14.67 -3.89 -18.25
CA ARG A 239 -13.72 -2.77 -18.14
C ARG A 239 -14.07 -1.73 -19.21
N TYR A 240 -14.06 -0.46 -18.82
CA TYR A 240 -14.38 0.64 -19.73
C TYR A 240 -13.50 0.63 -20.99
N GLY A 241 -14.14 0.65 -22.13
CA GLY A 241 -13.47 0.64 -23.44
C GLY A 241 -12.98 -0.72 -23.94
N GLU A 242 -13.19 -1.80 -23.17
CA GLU A 242 -12.82 -3.17 -23.53
C GLU A 242 -14.07 -4.02 -23.79
N ALA A 243 -13.89 -5.16 -24.49
CA ALA A 243 -14.94 -6.15 -24.64
C ALA A 243 -15.13 -6.94 -23.33
N ASP A 244 -16.38 -7.27 -23.03
CA ASP A 244 -16.74 -8.08 -21.87
C ASP A 244 -16.00 -9.43 -21.88
N LYS A 245 -15.62 -9.92 -20.69
CA LYS A 245 -15.00 -11.23 -20.46
C LYS A 245 -15.93 -12.13 -19.68
N ALA A 246 -16.25 -13.31 -20.23
CA ALA A 246 -17.07 -14.36 -19.60
C ALA A 246 -16.32 -15.68 -19.57
#